data_5e859fd7ecb9dcc7089cd5dae8f15d95
#
_entry.id   5e859fd7ecb9dcc7089cd5dae8f15d95
#
_cell.length_a   1.000
_cell.length_b   1.000
_cell.length_c   1.000
_cell.angle_alpha   90.00
_cell.angle_beta   90.00
_cell.angle_gamma   90.00
#
_symmetry.space_group_name_H-M   'P 1'
#
loop_
_entity.id
_entity.type
_entity.pdbx_description
1 polymer ?
#
loop_
_entity_poly.entity_id
_entity_poly.type
_entity_poly.pdbx_seq_one_letter_code
_entity_poly.pdbx_strand_id
1 'polypeptide(L)'
;VLYRGKESFILMNLYPYSNGHLMISPYSHTSDTNDLSASCNEEIMRFANESMKILKNKMNAEGFNFGANLGKAGGAGIEDHLHYHIVPRWTGDTNFMPVVGTTKVMVEGLNETWVNLRSEFDAIKEV
;
A
#
# COMPACT_ATOMS: atom_id res chain seq x y z
N VAL A 1 0.93 9.83 4.79
CA VAL A 1 -0.45 9.39 4.57
C VAL A 1 -0.96 9.93 3.24
N LEU A 2 -1.45 9.04 2.40
CA LEU A 2 -2.02 9.43 1.10
C LEU A 2 -3.50 9.75 1.20
N TYR A 3 -4.23 9.05 2.05
CA TYR A 3 -5.66 9.22 2.17
C TYR A 3 -6.16 8.77 3.54
N ARG A 4 -7.10 9.49 4.10
CA ARG A 4 -7.71 9.15 5.39
C ARG A 4 -9.19 8.83 5.19
N GLY A 5 -9.55 7.57 5.46
CA GLY A 5 -10.94 7.15 5.47
C GLY A 5 -11.57 7.27 6.86
N LYS A 6 -12.74 6.68 7.00
CA LYS A 6 -13.47 6.70 8.27
C LYS A 6 -12.88 5.75 9.30
N GLU A 7 -12.42 4.59 8.87
CA GLU A 7 -11.94 3.53 9.76
C GLU A 7 -10.53 3.07 9.43
N SER A 8 -9.96 3.56 8.33
CA SER A 8 -8.65 3.16 7.86
C SER A 8 -7.98 4.29 7.09
N PHE A 9 -6.72 4.11 6.78
CA PHE A 9 -5.97 5.10 6.03
C PHE A 9 -4.98 4.41 5.10
N ILE A 10 -4.59 5.13 4.06
CA ILE A 10 -3.65 4.67 3.05
C ILE A 10 -2.37 5.46 3.20
N LEU A 11 -1.24 4.77 3.21
CA LEU A 11 0.07 5.41 3.27
C LEU A 11 1.01 4.78 2.27
N MET A 12 2.02 5.54 1.88
CA MET A 12 3.05 5.06 0.99
C MET A 12 4.21 4.51 1.82
N ASN A 13 4.68 3.32 1.44
CA ASN A 13 5.87 2.77 2.06
C ASN A 13 7.08 3.53 1.53
N LEU A 14 7.87 4.09 2.43
CA LEU A 14 9.04 4.90 2.08
C LEU A 14 10.31 4.07 1.94
N TYR A 15 10.27 2.78 2.21
CA TYR A 15 11.43 1.92 1.97
C TYR A 15 11.66 1.78 0.47
N PRO A 16 12.92 1.86 0.02
CA PRO A 16 13.23 2.08 -1.39
C PRO A 16 13.21 0.84 -2.27
N TYR A 17 12.57 -0.24 -1.88
CA TYR A 17 12.63 -1.47 -2.66
C TYR A 17 11.55 -1.56 -3.73
N SER A 18 10.53 -0.71 -3.65
CA SER A 18 9.41 -0.82 -4.56
C SER A 18 8.70 0.51 -4.67
N ASN A 19 8.84 1.17 -5.79
CA ASN A 19 8.14 2.42 -6.03
C ASN A 19 6.64 2.14 -6.16
N GLY A 20 5.83 2.93 -5.48
CA GLY A 20 4.39 2.74 -5.49
C GLY A 20 3.89 1.69 -4.51
N HIS A 21 4.74 1.19 -3.63
CA HIS A 21 4.31 0.26 -2.58
C HIS A 21 3.43 1.01 -1.58
N LEU A 22 2.17 0.63 -1.52
CA LEU A 22 1.19 1.27 -0.63
C LEU A 22 0.83 0.33 0.50
N MET A 23 0.35 0.92 1.58
CA MET A 23 -0.14 0.17 2.73
C MET A 23 -1.48 0.75 3.15
N ILE A 24 -2.37 -0.13 3.62
CA ILE A 24 -3.65 0.26 4.19
C ILE A 24 -3.70 -0.26 5.61
N SER A 25 -4.02 0.62 6.55
CA SER A 25 -4.03 0.27 7.97
C SER A 25 -5.31 0.78 8.62
N PRO A 26 -5.94 -0.03 9.49
CA PRO A 26 -7.06 0.48 10.27
C PRO A 26 -6.58 1.44 11.33
N TYR A 27 -7.46 2.33 11.79
CA TYR A 27 -7.13 3.19 12.93
C TYR A 27 -7.08 2.39 14.23
N SER A 28 -7.87 1.33 14.33
CA SER A 28 -7.86 0.46 15.50
C SER A 28 -6.49 -0.19 15.67
N HIS A 29 -5.94 -0.10 16.86
CA HIS A 29 -4.65 -0.71 17.15
C HIS A 29 -4.86 -2.19 17.42
N THR A 30 -4.70 -3.00 16.40
CA THR A 30 -4.83 -4.46 16.50
C THR A 30 -3.92 -5.14 15.49
N SER A 31 -3.56 -6.37 15.78
CA SER A 31 -2.83 -7.24 14.87
C SER A 31 -3.71 -8.34 14.29
N ASP A 32 -4.99 -8.37 14.65
CA ASP A 32 -5.90 -9.44 14.28
C ASP A 32 -7.05 -8.91 13.44
N THR A 33 -7.21 -9.46 12.23
CA THR A 33 -8.30 -9.07 11.34
C THR A 33 -9.68 -9.37 11.92
N ASN A 34 -9.78 -10.34 12.81
CA ASN A 34 -11.05 -10.67 13.46
C ASN A 34 -11.54 -9.58 14.42
N ASP A 35 -10.65 -8.70 14.85
CA ASP A 35 -11.02 -7.60 15.74
C ASP A 35 -11.61 -6.40 14.98
N LEU A 36 -11.57 -6.42 13.66
CA LEU A 36 -12.09 -5.34 12.85
C LEU A 36 -13.59 -5.53 12.60
N SER A 37 -14.32 -4.41 12.55
CA SER A 37 -15.72 -4.45 12.16
C SER A 37 -15.88 -4.83 10.70
N ALA A 38 -17.08 -5.28 10.33
CA ALA A 38 -17.39 -5.56 8.93
C ALA A 38 -17.21 -4.32 8.06
N SER A 39 -17.62 -3.16 8.56
CA SER A 39 -17.47 -1.90 7.81
C SER A 39 -16.00 -1.52 7.61
N CYS A 40 -15.15 -1.79 8.59
CA CYS A 40 -13.72 -1.56 8.45
C CYS A 40 -13.12 -2.47 7.39
N ASN A 41 -13.45 -3.75 7.42
CA ASN A 41 -12.98 -4.71 6.41
C ASN A 41 -13.45 -4.34 5.00
N GLU A 42 -14.67 -3.89 4.86
CA GLU A 42 -15.19 -3.42 3.56
C GLU A 42 -14.45 -2.18 3.08
N GLU A 43 -14.19 -1.24 3.97
CA GLU A 43 -13.45 -0.02 3.62
C GLU A 43 -12.04 -0.36 3.17
N ILE A 44 -11.36 -1.25 3.86
CA ILE A 44 -10.00 -1.69 3.49
C ILE A 44 -10.00 -2.29 2.09
N MET A 45 -10.94 -3.17 1.79
CA MET A 45 -11.02 -3.77 0.45
C MET A 45 -11.36 -2.74 -0.63
N ARG A 46 -12.25 -1.81 -0.32
CA ARG A 46 -12.57 -0.74 -1.26
C ARG A 46 -11.33 0.12 -1.54
N PHE A 47 -10.58 0.46 -0.50
CA PHE A 47 -9.36 1.23 -0.66
C PHE A 47 -8.28 0.44 -1.41
N ALA A 48 -8.22 -0.87 -1.21
CA ALA A 48 -7.31 -1.71 -1.98
C ALA A 48 -7.64 -1.67 -3.47
N ASN A 49 -8.91 -1.80 -3.81
CA ASN A 49 -9.36 -1.74 -5.20
C ASN A 49 -9.07 -0.39 -5.83
N GLU A 50 -9.36 0.69 -5.12
CA GLU A 50 -9.07 2.04 -5.62
C GLU A 50 -7.57 2.28 -5.77
N SER A 51 -6.79 1.80 -4.82
CA SER A 51 -5.33 1.93 -4.88
C SER A 51 -4.74 1.21 -6.09
N MET A 52 -5.19 -0.01 -6.35
CA MET A 52 -4.73 -0.77 -7.51
C MET A 52 -5.11 -0.10 -8.82
N LYS A 53 -6.32 0.45 -8.89
CA LYS A 53 -6.79 1.19 -10.06
C LYS A 53 -5.90 2.41 -10.32
N ILE A 54 -5.60 3.16 -9.28
CA ILE A 54 -4.75 4.35 -9.37
C ILE A 54 -3.33 3.98 -9.81
N LEU A 55 -2.75 2.94 -9.20
CA LEU A 55 -1.41 2.49 -9.55
C LEU A 55 -1.34 1.99 -11.00
N LYS A 56 -2.38 1.32 -11.45
CA LYS A 56 -2.46 0.86 -12.83
C LYS A 56 -2.48 2.05 -13.80
N ASN A 57 -3.27 3.06 -13.48
CA ASN A 57 -3.43 4.23 -14.36
C ASN A 57 -2.22 5.15 -14.34
N LYS A 58 -1.62 5.35 -13.17
CA LYS A 58 -0.55 6.34 -13.00
C LYS A 58 0.85 5.77 -13.17
N MET A 59 1.04 4.51 -12.89
CA MET A 59 2.35 3.88 -12.93
C MET A 59 2.42 2.71 -13.91
N ASN A 60 1.36 2.47 -14.65
CA ASN A 60 1.29 1.37 -15.61
C ASN A 60 1.58 0.00 -14.98
N ALA A 61 1.17 -0.18 -13.75
CA ALA A 61 1.35 -1.46 -13.07
C ALA A 61 0.65 -2.57 -13.85
N GLU A 62 1.31 -3.68 -14.01
CA GLU A 62 0.82 -4.82 -14.78
C GLU A 62 0.22 -5.90 -13.89
N GLY A 63 0.53 -5.85 -12.61
CA GLY A 63 -0.02 -6.76 -11.63
C GLY A 63 0.23 -6.24 -10.22
N PHE A 64 -0.24 -6.99 -9.24
CA PHE A 64 -0.11 -6.58 -7.84
C PHE A 64 0.06 -7.79 -6.96
N ASN A 65 0.83 -7.60 -5.88
CA ASN A 65 0.77 -8.51 -4.74
C ASN A 65 0.08 -7.76 -3.61
N PHE A 66 -0.98 -8.35 -3.09
CA PHE A 66 -1.80 -7.77 -2.05
C PHE A 66 -1.95 -8.74 -0.90
N GLY A 67 -1.72 -8.27 0.31
CA GLY A 67 -1.86 -9.13 1.48
C GLY A 67 -1.32 -8.50 2.74
N ALA A 68 -1.37 -9.24 3.82
CA ALA A 68 -0.88 -8.83 5.13
C ALA A 68 -0.08 -9.96 5.77
N ASN A 69 0.89 -9.60 6.58
CA ASN A 69 1.61 -10.54 7.42
C ASN A 69 0.86 -10.63 8.75
N LEU A 70 0.37 -11.81 9.07
CA LEU A 70 -0.42 -12.03 10.27
C LEU A 70 0.31 -12.97 11.21
N GLY A 71 0.50 -12.53 12.43
CA GLY A 71 1.17 -13.31 13.44
C GLY A 71 2.66 -13.43 13.19
N LYS A 72 3.39 -13.84 14.22
CA LYS A 72 4.85 -13.94 14.17
C LYS A 72 5.31 -14.93 13.11
N ALA A 73 4.64 -16.07 13.00
CA ALA A 73 4.98 -17.09 12.01
C ALA A 73 4.70 -16.62 10.58
N GLY A 74 3.80 -15.67 10.40
CA GLY A 74 3.50 -15.06 9.12
C GLY A 74 4.42 -13.89 8.76
N GLY A 75 5.39 -13.59 9.59
CA GLY A 75 6.34 -12.51 9.34
C GLY A 75 6.01 -11.19 10.01
N ALA A 76 4.93 -11.12 10.79
CA ALA A 76 4.59 -9.91 11.52
C ALA A 76 5.49 -9.76 12.76
N GLY A 77 5.80 -8.54 13.13
CA GLY A 77 6.46 -8.27 14.39
C GLY A 77 5.55 -8.52 15.59
N ILE A 78 6.11 -8.55 16.77
CA ILE A 78 5.35 -8.87 17.99
C ILE A 78 4.28 -7.82 18.28
N GLU A 79 4.54 -6.56 17.97
CA GLU A 79 3.64 -5.45 18.25
C GLU A 79 3.12 -4.79 16.99
N ASP A 80 3.09 -5.53 15.89
CA ASP A 80 2.67 -4.95 14.63
C ASP A 80 1.21 -4.54 14.64
N HIS A 81 1.02 -3.28 14.33
CA HIS A 81 -0.27 -2.76 13.96
C HIS A 81 -0.62 -3.34 12.58
N LEU A 82 -1.79 -3.93 12.46
CA LEU A 82 -2.22 -4.56 11.21
C LEU A 82 -2.10 -3.59 10.04
N HIS A 83 -1.50 -4.06 8.96
CA HIS A 83 -1.45 -3.30 7.71
C HIS A 83 -1.39 -4.24 6.53
N TYR A 84 -2.10 -3.86 5.48
CA TYR A 84 -2.10 -4.58 4.20
C TYR A 84 -1.13 -3.90 3.27
N HIS A 85 -0.42 -4.73 2.50
CA HIS A 85 0.52 -4.24 1.49
C HIS A 85 -0.08 -4.36 0.10
N ILE A 86 0.13 -3.35 -0.72
CA ILE A 86 -0.18 -3.37 -2.14
C ILE A 86 1.12 -3.08 -2.87
N VAL A 87 1.67 -4.07 -3.52
CA VAL A 87 2.95 -3.95 -4.23
C VAL A 87 2.68 -4.06 -5.73
N PRO A 88 2.85 -2.96 -6.47
CA PRO A 88 2.69 -3.04 -7.92
C PRO A 88 3.84 -3.83 -8.53
N ARG A 89 3.51 -4.57 -9.57
CA ARG A 89 4.47 -5.43 -10.27
C ARG A 89 4.42 -5.15 -11.76
N TRP A 90 5.57 -5.30 -12.40
CA TRP A 90 5.72 -5.16 -13.84
C TRP A 90 6.41 -6.39 -14.39
N THR A 91 6.08 -6.78 -15.62
CA THR A 91 6.73 -7.88 -16.28
C THR A 91 8.24 -7.65 -16.33
N GLY A 92 9.00 -8.62 -15.89
CA GLY A 92 10.45 -8.50 -15.84
C GLY A 92 11.00 -7.87 -14.58
N ASP A 93 10.16 -7.38 -13.68
CA ASP A 93 10.66 -6.94 -12.39
C ASP A 93 11.08 -8.19 -11.61
N THR A 94 12.14 -8.10 -10.85
CA THR A 94 12.58 -9.16 -9.96
C THR A 94 12.85 -8.60 -8.59
N ASN A 95 12.86 -9.47 -7.58
CA ASN A 95 13.07 -9.03 -6.21
C ASN A 95 14.44 -8.37 -5.98
N PHE A 96 15.41 -8.61 -6.85
CA PHE A 96 16.68 -7.92 -6.78
C PHE A 96 16.90 -7.03 -7.94
N MET A 97 15.87 -6.86 -8.70
CA MET A 97 15.92 -5.86 -9.69
C MET A 97 16.31 -4.61 -9.03
N PRO A 98 17.26 -4.55 -9.17
CA PRO A 98 18.38 -4.12 -8.48
C PRO A 98 18.08 -2.99 -7.64
N VAL A 99 17.91 -3.45 -6.53
CA VAL A 99 18.21 -2.65 -5.41
C VAL A 99 19.40 -1.74 -5.72
N VAL A 100 20.36 -2.24 -6.45
CA VAL A 100 21.56 -1.47 -6.78
C VAL A 100 21.35 -0.47 -7.92
N GLY A 101 20.78 -0.89 -9.00
CA GLY A 101 20.65 -0.04 -10.18
C GLY A 101 19.59 1.01 -10.09
N THR A 102 18.55 0.80 -9.29
CA THR A 102 17.41 1.69 -9.22
C THR A 102 17.25 2.43 -7.91
N THR A 103 18.06 2.15 -6.91
CA THR A 103 17.91 2.78 -5.61
C THR A 103 17.89 4.30 -5.69
N LYS A 104 18.81 4.86 -6.46
CA LYS A 104 18.87 6.32 -6.63
C LYS A 104 17.63 6.84 -7.36
N VAL A 105 17.22 6.15 -8.39
CA VAL A 105 16.03 6.53 -9.17
C VAL A 105 14.80 6.47 -8.28
N MET A 106 14.66 5.44 -7.48
CA MET A 106 13.54 5.31 -6.57
C MET A 106 13.48 6.42 -5.53
N VAL A 107 14.62 6.78 -4.96
CA VAL A 107 14.69 7.87 -4.01
C VAL A 107 14.27 9.19 -4.66
N GLU A 108 14.72 9.47 -5.86
CA GLU A 108 14.34 10.67 -6.59
C GLU A 108 12.87 10.66 -6.96
N GLY A 109 12.34 9.47 -7.30
CA GLY A 109 10.96 9.33 -7.72
C GLY A 109 9.94 9.30 -6.60
N LEU A 110 10.33 9.02 -5.37
CA LEU A 110 9.36 8.84 -4.28
C LEU A 110 8.54 10.10 -4.01
N ASN A 111 9.15 11.26 -4.00
CA ASN A 111 8.43 12.51 -3.78
C ASN A 111 7.45 12.82 -4.91
N GLU A 112 7.88 12.64 -6.15
CA GLU A 112 7.01 12.83 -7.31
C GLU A 112 5.88 11.83 -7.31
N THR A 113 6.18 10.57 -7.01
CA THR A 113 5.17 9.52 -6.90
C THR A 113 4.15 9.87 -5.84
N TRP A 114 4.60 10.34 -4.67
CA TRP A 114 3.69 10.73 -3.62
C TRP A 114 2.75 11.85 -4.05
N VAL A 115 3.30 12.90 -4.66
CA VAL A 115 2.50 14.04 -5.13
C VAL A 115 1.48 13.61 -6.18
N ASN A 116 1.90 12.82 -7.16
CA ASN A 116 1.01 12.35 -8.21
C ASN A 116 -0.09 11.44 -7.68
N LEU A 117 0.25 10.54 -6.80
CA LEU A 117 -0.72 9.63 -6.19
C LEU A 117 -1.66 10.38 -5.26
N ARG A 118 -1.15 11.33 -4.49
CA ARG A 118 -1.95 12.09 -3.54
C ARG A 118 -3.12 12.78 -4.23
N SER A 119 -2.87 13.41 -5.36
CA SER A 119 -3.93 14.10 -6.10
C SER A 119 -5.03 13.16 -6.56
N GLU A 120 -4.65 11.93 -6.96
CA GLU A 120 -5.63 10.92 -7.37
C GLU A 120 -6.44 10.40 -6.19
N PHE A 121 -5.79 10.20 -5.04
CA PHE A 121 -6.49 9.77 -3.84
C PHE A 121 -7.44 10.86 -3.32
N ASP A 122 -7.06 12.11 -3.43
CA ASP A 122 -7.93 13.22 -3.03
C ASP A 122 -9.21 13.28 -3.85
N ALA A 123 -9.22 12.69 -5.02
CA ALA A 123 -10.41 12.61 -5.87
C ALA A 123 -11.34 11.46 -5.52
N ILE A 124 -10.95 10.57 -4.61
CA ILE A 124 -11.81 9.48 -4.16
C ILE A 124 -12.96 10.03 -3.36
N LYS A 125 -14.18 9.60 -3.72
CA LYS A 125 -15.37 9.94 -2.96
C LYS A 125 -15.74 8.76 -2.09
N GLU A 126 -15.81 8.98 -0.81
CA GLU A 126 -16.33 7.98 0.10
C GLU A 126 -17.85 7.92 -0.02
N VAL A 127 -18.34 6.69 0.00
CA VAL A 127 -19.78 6.44 -0.06
C VAL A 127 -20.34 6.39 1.36
#